data_81e5b39431728953694fe85b48bdd720
#
_entry.id   81e5b39431728953694fe85b48bdd720
#
_cell.length_a   1.000
_cell.length_b   1.000
_cell.length_c   1.000
_cell.angle_alpha   90.00
_cell.angle_beta   90.00
_cell.angle_gamma   90.00
#
_symmetry.space_group_name_H-M   'P 1'
#
loop_
_entity.id
_entity.type
_entity.pdbx_description
1 polymer ?
#
loop_
_entity_poly.entity_id
_entity_poly.type
_entity_poly.pdbx_seq_one_letter_code
_entity_poly.pdbx_strand_id
1 'polypeptide(L)'
;MLVEMRIAIVGAGVSGLVVAHLLHPRHDVTVFEAGAHAGGHANTIRVDTPNETHEVDTGFIVFNDRNYPNFERLLATLGVAWEPSTMSFSVSDGVGDFEYSGASPNALFANRRHLIAPWFHRMVADLVRFNRAARELLALDDPGRGPSLGEWLERRRFSRAFIDRLIVPQASAVWSADPRQMWTFPARFLAEFFDHHGMLGLRGRPRWRVIAGGSRRYVDALIAPFADRIRLRTPVDTVTRGADEVLVRPRGGDAERFDEVVLATHSDQALALLEDASPREREVLAAIPYQENEAVLHTDTRMLPRRRRAWASWNYHLQPEGLAPGTPGRATVTYHMNRLQSLRAEREFCVTLNRTEAIDPARVIRKISYAHPVYTEAGVRAQRRFDDISGWRHTHFSGAYWGWGFHEDGVRSALRVAERIGARP
;
A
#
# COMPACT_ATOMS: atom_id res chain seq x y z
N MET A 1 17.26 26.29 -24.37
CA MET A 1 16.30 26.65 -23.31
C MET A 1 15.18 25.61 -23.37
N LEU A 2 14.84 24.96 -22.26
CA LEU A 2 13.63 24.13 -22.19
C LEU A 2 12.43 25.08 -22.27
N VAL A 3 11.47 24.75 -23.12
CA VAL A 3 10.22 25.51 -23.25
C VAL A 3 9.40 25.28 -22.01
N GLU A 4 8.87 26.35 -21.40
CA GLU A 4 7.89 26.25 -20.32
C GLU A 4 6.61 25.62 -20.86
N MET A 5 6.14 24.56 -20.23
CA MET A 5 4.93 23.82 -20.63
C MET A 5 3.84 23.99 -19.57
N ARG A 6 2.59 23.93 -20.00
CA ARG A 6 1.42 23.77 -19.13
C ARG A 6 1.14 22.29 -18.92
N ILE A 7 1.24 21.81 -17.69
CA ILE A 7 1.15 20.38 -17.36
C ILE A 7 -0.01 20.14 -16.40
N ALA A 8 -0.95 19.30 -16.80
CA ALA A 8 -2.00 18.80 -15.91
C ALA A 8 -1.52 17.57 -15.17
N ILE A 9 -1.78 17.50 -13.88
CA ILE A 9 -1.53 16.32 -13.03
C ILE A 9 -2.86 15.91 -12.40
N VAL A 10 -3.35 14.72 -12.71
CA VAL A 10 -4.62 14.23 -12.20
C VAL A 10 -4.37 13.22 -11.09
N GLY A 11 -4.73 13.61 -9.85
CA GLY A 11 -4.50 12.87 -8.62
C GLY A 11 -3.39 13.49 -7.76
N ALA A 12 -3.73 13.85 -6.52
CA ALA A 12 -2.82 14.42 -5.53
C ALA A 12 -2.37 13.39 -4.47
N GLY A 13 -2.16 12.14 -4.86
CA GLY A 13 -1.44 11.13 -4.08
C GLY A 13 0.08 11.37 -4.14
N VAL A 14 0.87 10.55 -3.43
CA VAL A 14 2.34 10.67 -3.41
C VAL A 14 2.94 10.79 -4.81
N SER A 15 2.47 9.99 -5.77
CA SER A 15 3.01 9.99 -7.13
C SER A 15 2.78 11.33 -7.83
N GLY A 16 1.54 11.85 -7.83
CA GLY A 16 1.21 13.12 -8.47
C GLY A 16 1.88 14.31 -7.79
N LEU A 17 1.93 14.33 -6.46
CA LEU A 17 2.56 15.41 -5.72
C LEU A 17 4.09 15.45 -5.93
N VAL A 18 4.76 14.30 -6.03
CA VAL A 18 6.19 14.25 -6.34
C VAL A 18 6.45 14.70 -7.77
N VAL A 19 5.60 14.32 -8.75
CA VAL A 19 5.70 14.85 -10.12
C VAL A 19 5.56 16.37 -10.12
N ALA A 20 4.53 16.90 -9.44
CA ALA A 20 4.30 18.34 -9.33
C ALA A 20 5.51 19.06 -8.72
N HIS A 21 6.05 18.53 -7.62
CA HIS A 21 7.22 19.09 -6.94
C HIS A 21 8.46 19.17 -7.84
N LEU A 22 8.68 18.17 -8.68
CA LEU A 22 9.83 18.13 -9.59
C LEU A 22 9.66 19.04 -10.81
N LEU A 23 8.41 19.25 -11.25
CA LEU A 23 8.13 19.99 -12.48
C LEU A 23 7.82 21.48 -12.25
N HIS A 24 7.20 21.86 -11.11
CA HIS A 24 6.73 23.23 -10.86
C HIS A 24 7.83 24.32 -10.93
N PRO A 25 9.14 24.05 -10.70
CA PRO A 25 10.15 25.09 -10.82
C PRO A 25 10.42 25.55 -12.25
N ARG A 26 9.97 24.78 -13.26
CA ARG A 26 10.25 25.02 -14.69
C ARG A 26 9.03 25.04 -15.57
N HIS A 27 7.88 24.58 -15.07
CA HIS A 27 6.66 24.40 -15.82
C HIS A 27 5.45 24.95 -15.07
N ASP A 28 4.43 25.35 -15.78
CA ASP A 28 3.14 25.72 -15.22
C ASP A 28 2.32 24.46 -14.92
N VAL A 29 2.34 24.00 -13.67
CA VAL A 29 1.63 22.79 -13.26
C VAL A 29 0.27 23.11 -12.65
N THR A 30 -0.75 22.33 -12.98
CA THR A 30 -2.06 22.34 -12.31
C THR A 30 -2.34 20.91 -11.81
N VAL A 31 -2.60 20.75 -10.51
CA VAL A 31 -2.95 19.47 -9.91
C VAL A 31 -4.45 19.41 -9.66
N PHE A 32 -5.12 18.41 -10.20
CA PHE A 32 -6.54 18.14 -10.00
C PHE A 32 -6.72 16.99 -9.00
N GLU A 33 -7.46 17.24 -7.92
CA GLU A 33 -7.75 16.25 -6.87
C GLU A 33 -9.26 16.18 -6.63
N ALA A 34 -9.81 14.99 -6.72
CA ALA A 34 -11.23 14.74 -6.48
C ALA A 34 -11.62 14.87 -5.00
N GLY A 35 -10.69 14.53 -4.11
CA GLY A 35 -10.89 14.56 -2.67
C GLY A 35 -10.83 15.97 -2.06
N ALA A 36 -11.12 16.03 -0.78
CA ALA A 36 -11.10 17.26 0.00
C ALA A 36 -9.70 17.63 0.53
N HIS A 37 -8.71 16.77 0.35
CA HIS A 37 -7.33 16.96 0.81
C HIS A 37 -6.35 16.31 -0.15
N ALA A 38 -5.15 16.86 -0.21
CA ALA A 38 -4.01 16.24 -0.90
C ALA A 38 -3.35 15.17 -0.01
N GLY A 39 -2.67 14.19 -0.63
CA GLY A 39 -1.93 13.14 0.05
C GLY A 39 -2.38 11.72 -0.30
N GLY A 40 -3.63 11.54 -0.75
CA GLY A 40 -4.16 10.21 -1.07
C GLY A 40 -4.12 9.28 0.16
N HIS A 41 -3.33 8.21 0.10
CA HIS A 41 -3.13 7.27 1.23
C HIS A 41 -2.26 7.85 2.37
N ALA A 42 -1.53 8.95 2.18
CA ALA A 42 -0.94 9.72 3.27
C ALA A 42 -2.05 10.56 3.92
N ASN A 43 -2.73 9.96 4.88
CA ASN A 43 -3.93 10.50 5.50
C ASN A 43 -3.84 10.38 7.02
N THR A 44 -3.47 11.48 7.65
CA THR A 44 -3.35 11.61 9.11
C THR A 44 -4.63 12.24 9.67
N ILE A 45 -5.24 11.58 10.61
CA ILE A 45 -6.42 12.06 11.32
C ILE A 45 -6.01 12.62 12.67
N ARG A 46 -6.31 13.90 12.89
CA ARG A 46 -6.16 14.53 14.20
C ARG A 46 -7.28 14.05 15.13
N VAL A 47 -6.89 13.54 16.28
CA VAL A 47 -7.78 13.08 17.34
C VAL A 47 -7.53 13.89 18.58
N ASP A 48 -8.48 14.74 18.94
CA ASP A 48 -8.45 15.54 20.14
C ASP A 48 -9.17 14.77 21.28
N THR A 49 -8.52 14.62 22.42
CA THR A 49 -9.08 14.11 23.67
C THR A 49 -9.05 15.25 24.69
N PRO A 50 -9.74 15.13 25.84
CA PRO A 50 -9.74 16.22 26.83
C PRO A 50 -8.34 16.68 27.29
N ASN A 51 -7.37 15.76 27.28
CA ASN A 51 -6.02 16.00 27.82
C ASN A 51 -4.93 16.00 26.73
N GLU A 52 -5.18 15.44 25.56
CA GLU A 52 -4.15 15.13 24.57
C GLU A 52 -4.67 15.32 23.14
N THR A 53 -3.77 15.64 22.23
CA THR A 53 -4.02 15.64 20.78
C THR A 53 -3.05 14.65 20.12
N HIS A 54 -3.57 13.78 19.27
CA HIS A 54 -2.80 12.80 18.52
C HIS A 54 -3.03 12.90 17.03
N GLU A 55 -1.97 12.73 16.26
CA GLU A 55 -1.99 12.64 14.80
C GLU A 55 -1.83 11.17 14.41
N VAL A 56 -2.91 10.54 13.93
CA VAL A 56 -2.96 9.10 13.68
C VAL A 56 -3.08 8.83 12.18
N ASP A 57 -2.09 8.13 11.61
CA ASP A 57 -2.10 7.73 10.21
C ASP A 57 -3.10 6.58 9.97
N THR A 58 -3.82 6.65 8.86
CA THR A 58 -4.87 5.67 8.55
C THR A 58 -4.63 4.89 7.25
N GLY A 59 -3.70 5.35 6.40
CA GLY A 59 -3.33 4.69 5.14
C GLY A 59 -1.84 4.36 5.12
N PHE A 60 -0.99 5.28 4.63
CA PHE A 60 0.44 5.12 4.71
C PHE A 60 0.94 5.37 6.15
N ILE A 61 1.63 4.39 6.73
CA ILE A 61 2.07 4.45 8.15
C ILE A 61 3.59 4.34 8.25
N VAL A 62 4.20 3.32 7.64
CA VAL A 62 5.61 2.95 7.87
C VAL A 62 6.41 2.88 6.58
N PHE A 63 7.71 3.17 6.70
CA PHE A 63 8.72 2.94 5.68
C PHE A 63 9.99 2.36 6.35
N ASN A 64 11.02 2.04 5.57
CA ASN A 64 12.24 1.47 6.13
C ASN A 64 13.49 1.89 5.34
N ASP A 65 14.65 1.76 5.97
CA ASP A 65 15.97 2.22 5.49
C ASP A 65 16.56 1.40 4.33
N ARG A 66 15.87 0.37 3.85
CA ARG A 66 16.36 -0.46 2.75
C ARG A 66 15.54 -0.28 1.47
N ASN A 67 14.22 -0.27 1.61
CA ASN A 67 13.30 -0.37 0.50
C ASN A 67 12.75 0.97 0.03
N TYR A 68 13.08 2.08 0.72
CA TYR A 68 12.55 3.41 0.46
C TYR A 68 13.63 4.46 0.18
N PRO A 69 14.65 4.18 -0.67
CA PRO A 69 15.80 5.10 -0.86
C PRO A 69 15.40 6.44 -1.48
N ASN A 70 14.44 6.45 -2.41
CA ASN A 70 14.00 7.70 -3.04
C ASN A 70 13.07 8.49 -2.11
N PHE A 71 12.20 7.80 -1.38
CA PHE A 71 11.33 8.44 -0.38
C PHE A 71 12.16 9.03 0.77
N GLU A 72 13.20 8.32 1.27
CA GLU A 72 14.11 8.85 2.29
C GLU A 72 14.86 10.10 1.80
N ARG A 73 15.33 10.08 0.54
CA ARG A 73 15.96 11.26 -0.07
C ARG A 73 14.98 12.43 -0.15
N LEU A 74 13.74 12.18 -0.55
CA LEU A 74 12.69 13.20 -0.57
C LEU A 74 12.45 13.80 0.82
N LEU A 75 12.31 12.96 1.86
CA LEU A 75 12.14 13.44 3.24
C LEU A 75 13.32 14.30 3.70
N ALA A 76 14.55 13.88 3.37
CA ALA A 76 15.76 14.65 3.70
C ALA A 76 15.77 16.02 2.99
N THR A 77 15.39 16.08 1.71
CA THR A 77 15.28 17.32 0.93
C THR A 77 14.23 18.25 1.52
N LEU A 78 13.10 17.71 1.98
CA LEU A 78 12.01 18.48 2.59
C LEU A 78 12.27 18.86 4.05
N GLY A 79 13.33 18.38 4.68
CA GLY A 79 13.60 18.59 6.10
C GLY A 79 12.60 17.92 7.04
N VAL A 80 11.95 16.85 6.59
CA VAL A 80 10.92 16.15 7.37
C VAL A 80 11.55 15.07 8.25
N ALA A 81 11.30 15.16 9.55
CA ALA A 81 11.81 14.21 10.54
C ALA A 81 11.02 12.90 10.55
N TRP A 82 11.69 11.84 10.97
CA TRP A 82 11.11 10.52 11.18
C TRP A 82 11.55 9.93 12.52
N GLU A 83 10.81 8.93 12.99
CA GLU A 83 11.05 8.23 14.24
C GLU A 83 11.13 6.71 14.02
N PRO A 84 11.86 5.96 14.87
CA PRO A 84 11.85 4.50 14.83
C PRO A 84 10.45 3.93 15.05
N SER A 85 10.11 2.90 14.28
CA SER A 85 8.86 2.15 14.41
C SER A 85 9.13 0.69 14.77
N THR A 86 8.16 0.06 15.41
CA THR A 86 8.17 -1.37 15.71
C THR A 86 7.30 -2.11 14.70
N MET A 87 7.90 -2.99 13.89
CA MET A 87 7.16 -3.86 12.98
C MET A 87 7.08 -5.26 13.56
N SER A 88 5.87 -5.71 13.81
CA SER A 88 5.57 -7.06 14.30
C SER A 88 4.23 -7.53 13.74
N PHE A 89 4.06 -8.84 13.66
CA PHE A 89 2.86 -9.47 13.10
C PHE A 89 2.29 -10.51 14.06
N SER A 90 0.98 -10.53 14.19
CA SER A 90 0.24 -11.53 14.94
C SER A 90 -0.92 -12.09 14.15
N VAL A 91 -1.35 -13.27 14.52
CA VAL A 91 -2.55 -13.92 13.98
C VAL A 91 -3.41 -14.40 15.13
N SER A 92 -4.72 -14.15 15.07
CA SER A 92 -5.68 -14.62 16.07
C SER A 92 -7.00 -15.08 15.43
N ASP A 93 -7.69 -16.00 16.09
CA ASP A 93 -9.03 -16.46 15.72
C ASP A 93 -10.14 -15.59 16.34
N GLY A 94 -9.79 -14.60 17.14
CA GLY A 94 -10.74 -13.73 17.85
C GLY A 94 -11.40 -14.35 19.08
N VAL A 95 -11.38 -15.68 19.23
CA VAL A 95 -11.94 -16.39 20.39
C VAL A 95 -10.86 -16.78 21.41
N GLY A 96 -9.59 -16.74 21.02
CA GLY A 96 -8.43 -16.94 21.89
C GLY A 96 -7.94 -18.39 21.97
N ASP A 97 -8.45 -19.28 21.15
CA ASP A 97 -7.96 -20.65 21.04
C ASP A 97 -6.69 -20.69 20.17
N PHE A 98 -6.57 -19.80 19.21
CA PHE A 98 -5.39 -19.63 18.39
C PHE A 98 -4.93 -18.17 18.37
N GLU A 99 -3.82 -17.90 19.01
CA GLU A 99 -3.15 -16.59 19.03
C GLU A 99 -1.64 -16.74 19.12
N TYR A 100 -0.92 -16.05 18.26
CA TYR A 100 0.53 -15.93 18.35
C TYR A 100 1.03 -14.62 17.75
N SER A 101 2.25 -14.22 18.11
CA SER A 101 2.99 -13.16 17.41
C SER A 101 4.45 -13.59 17.23
N GLY A 102 5.00 -13.25 16.06
CA GLY A 102 6.42 -13.49 15.74
C GLY A 102 7.42 -12.55 16.43
N ALA A 103 6.96 -11.68 17.34
CA ALA A 103 7.81 -10.65 17.97
C ALA A 103 8.84 -11.22 18.97
N SER A 104 8.52 -12.33 19.63
CA SER A 104 9.42 -12.99 20.59
C SER A 104 8.98 -14.44 20.85
N PRO A 105 9.83 -15.30 21.44
CA PRO A 105 9.41 -16.64 21.88
C PRO A 105 8.22 -16.62 22.83
N ASN A 106 8.17 -15.66 23.76
CA ASN A 106 7.05 -15.51 24.67
C ASN A 106 5.74 -15.15 23.95
N ALA A 107 5.81 -14.33 22.91
CA ALA A 107 4.69 -13.95 22.07
C ALA A 107 4.28 -15.07 21.08
N LEU A 108 5.24 -15.83 20.57
CA LEU A 108 4.99 -16.99 19.71
C LEU A 108 4.13 -18.04 20.43
N PHE A 109 4.42 -18.28 21.70
CA PHE A 109 3.64 -19.15 22.56
C PHE A 109 2.67 -18.38 23.46
N ALA A 110 2.03 -17.34 22.94
CA ALA A 110 1.05 -16.55 23.69
C ALA A 110 -0.07 -17.42 24.25
N ASN A 111 -0.58 -18.36 23.45
CA ASN A 111 -1.36 -19.48 23.95
C ASN A 111 -0.41 -20.62 24.38
N ARG A 112 -0.30 -20.87 25.68
CA ARG A 112 0.64 -21.86 26.24
C ARG A 112 0.36 -23.31 25.80
N ARG A 113 -0.86 -23.63 25.35
CA ARG A 113 -1.20 -24.94 24.77
C ARG A 113 -0.37 -25.24 23.53
N HIS A 114 0.11 -24.22 22.81
CA HIS A 114 0.97 -24.38 21.64
C HIS A 114 2.37 -24.94 21.97
N LEU A 115 2.82 -24.85 23.23
CA LEU A 115 4.10 -25.44 23.67
C LEU A 115 4.15 -26.96 23.51
N ILE A 116 2.99 -27.63 23.64
CA ILE A 116 2.86 -29.07 23.54
C ILE A 116 2.10 -29.52 22.29
N ALA A 117 1.77 -28.62 21.36
CA ALA A 117 1.00 -28.92 20.16
C ALA A 117 1.92 -29.26 18.95
N PRO A 118 2.01 -30.54 18.52
CA PRO A 118 2.90 -30.94 17.43
C PRO A 118 2.65 -30.19 16.13
N TRP A 119 1.37 -29.92 15.80
CA TRP A 119 0.99 -29.19 14.60
C TRP A 119 1.51 -27.74 14.59
N PHE A 120 1.60 -27.10 15.76
CA PHE A 120 2.13 -25.75 15.88
C PHE A 120 3.65 -25.72 15.65
N HIS A 121 4.38 -26.66 16.22
CA HIS A 121 5.81 -26.81 15.97
C HIS A 121 6.09 -27.14 14.50
N ARG A 122 5.24 -27.96 13.86
CA ARG A 122 5.31 -28.19 12.42
C ARG A 122 5.11 -26.93 11.61
N MET A 123 4.13 -26.08 11.97
CA MET A 123 3.88 -24.78 11.33
C MET A 123 5.13 -23.89 11.42
N VAL A 124 5.79 -23.81 12.58
CA VAL A 124 7.01 -23.02 12.77
C VAL A 124 8.18 -23.61 11.97
N ALA A 125 8.33 -24.93 11.93
CA ALA A 125 9.34 -25.59 11.11
C ALA A 125 9.12 -25.34 9.61
N ASP A 126 7.87 -25.32 9.17
CA ASP A 126 7.51 -25.01 7.80
C ASP A 126 7.86 -23.57 7.39
N LEU A 127 7.87 -22.60 8.32
CA LEU A 127 8.38 -21.25 8.06
C LEU A 127 9.87 -21.28 7.66
N VAL A 128 10.68 -22.06 8.37
CA VAL A 128 12.12 -22.20 8.05
C VAL A 128 12.30 -22.86 6.68
N ARG A 129 11.51 -23.90 6.40
CA ARG A 129 11.50 -24.58 5.08
C ARG A 129 11.07 -23.63 3.97
N PHE A 130 10.05 -22.82 4.21
CA PHE A 130 9.54 -21.81 3.27
C PHE A 130 10.64 -20.80 2.92
N ASN A 131 11.31 -20.24 3.92
CA ASN A 131 12.37 -19.27 3.71
C ASN A 131 13.51 -19.82 2.84
N ARG A 132 13.87 -21.08 3.03
CA ARG A 132 14.86 -21.76 2.17
C ARG A 132 14.32 -21.96 0.76
N ALA A 133 13.11 -22.51 0.62
CA ALA A 133 12.48 -22.78 -0.66
C ALA A 133 12.23 -21.49 -1.47
N ALA A 134 11.92 -20.37 -0.80
CA ALA A 134 11.76 -19.08 -1.46
C ALA A 134 13.07 -18.57 -2.07
N ARG A 135 14.21 -18.72 -1.36
CA ARG A 135 15.53 -18.39 -1.92
C ARG A 135 15.90 -19.30 -3.09
N GLU A 136 15.58 -20.59 -3.03
CA GLU A 136 15.76 -21.53 -4.15
C GLU A 136 14.93 -21.08 -5.37
N LEU A 137 13.67 -20.63 -5.16
CA LEU A 137 12.81 -20.11 -6.22
C LEU A 137 13.39 -18.83 -6.86
N LEU A 138 13.97 -17.94 -6.05
CA LEU A 138 14.59 -16.71 -6.54
C LEU A 138 15.88 -16.95 -7.33
N ALA A 139 16.60 -18.02 -7.02
CA ALA A 139 17.84 -18.40 -7.72
C ALA A 139 17.58 -19.02 -9.12
N LEU A 140 16.34 -19.36 -9.46
CA LEU A 140 15.99 -19.84 -10.79
C LEU A 140 15.98 -18.67 -11.78
N ASP A 141 16.61 -18.86 -12.95
CA ASP A 141 16.67 -17.84 -14.01
C ASP A 141 15.42 -17.91 -14.91
N ASP A 142 14.24 -17.71 -14.30
CA ASP A 142 12.96 -17.64 -15.04
C ASP A 142 12.08 -16.52 -14.48
N PRO A 143 12.30 -15.25 -14.91
CA PRO A 143 11.55 -14.11 -14.37
C PRO A 143 10.11 -14.00 -14.87
N GLY A 144 9.61 -14.89 -15.72
CA GLY A 144 8.34 -14.71 -16.42
C GLY A 144 7.26 -15.78 -16.23
N ARG A 145 7.59 -16.97 -15.74
CA ARG A 145 6.68 -18.14 -15.67
C ARG A 145 6.91 -18.95 -14.41
N GLY A 146 6.72 -18.35 -13.27
CA GLY A 146 6.73 -19.09 -12.01
C GLY A 146 5.36 -19.71 -11.70
N PRO A 147 5.30 -20.70 -10.79
CA PRO A 147 4.03 -21.25 -10.30
C PRO A 147 3.24 -20.22 -9.52
N SER A 148 1.91 -20.42 -9.44
CA SER A 148 1.12 -19.73 -8.43
C SER A 148 1.56 -20.12 -7.02
N LEU A 149 1.23 -19.29 -6.03
CA LEU A 149 1.59 -19.59 -4.64
C LEU A 149 0.94 -20.90 -4.16
N GLY A 150 -0.32 -21.14 -4.52
CA GLY A 150 -1.02 -22.39 -4.19
C GLY A 150 -0.31 -23.62 -4.75
N GLU A 151 -0.06 -23.65 -6.06
CA GLU A 151 0.67 -24.75 -6.70
C GLU A 151 2.05 -24.99 -6.08
N TRP A 152 2.77 -23.92 -5.78
CA TRP A 152 4.11 -24.01 -5.22
C TRP A 152 4.10 -24.56 -3.78
N LEU A 153 3.15 -24.12 -2.95
CA LEU A 153 2.98 -24.60 -1.58
C LEU A 153 2.57 -26.08 -1.55
N GLU A 154 1.66 -26.48 -2.43
CA GLU A 154 1.21 -27.89 -2.55
C GLU A 154 2.34 -28.81 -3.03
N ARG A 155 3.03 -28.46 -4.11
CA ARG A 155 4.19 -29.25 -4.63
C ARG A 155 5.28 -29.44 -3.56
N ARG A 156 5.50 -28.43 -2.71
CA ARG A 156 6.47 -28.47 -1.61
C ARG A 156 5.91 -29.14 -0.34
N ARG A 157 4.65 -29.59 -0.33
CA ARG A 157 3.98 -30.27 0.78
C ARG A 157 4.09 -29.52 2.11
N PHE A 158 3.76 -28.23 2.10
CA PHE A 158 3.62 -27.44 3.33
C PHE A 158 2.36 -27.87 4.10
N SER A 159 2.40 -27.79 5.43
CA SER A 159 1.26 -28.14 6.27
C SER A 159 0.12 -27.12 6.10
N ARG A 160 -1.12 -27.61 6.22
CA ARG A 160 -2.31 -26.71 6.18
C ARG A 160 -2.23 -25.64 7.26
N ALA A 161 -1.75 -25.98 8.47
CA ALA A 161 -1.55 -25.01 9.53
C ALA A 161 -0.61 -23.88 9.13
N PHE A 162 0.49 -24.18 8.41
CA PHE A 162 1.40 -23.17 7.89
C PHE A 162 0.71 -22.29 6.83
N ILE A 163 0.00 -22.92 5.91
CA ILE A 163 -0.68 -22.22 4.81
C ILE A 163 -1.77 -21.30 5.37
N ASP A 164 -2.72 -21.85 6.11
CA ASP A 164 -3.95 -21.15 6.49
C ASP A 164 -3.76 -20.19 7.68
N ARG A 165 -2.74 -20.42 8.52
CA ARG A 165 -2.54 -19.66 9.77
C ARG A 165 -1.26 -18.85 9.83
N LEU A 166 -0.41 -18.89 8.77
CA LEU A 166 0.80 -18.09 8.74
C LEU A 166 1.01 -17.42 7.39
N ILE A 167 1.28 -18.18 6.30
CA ILE A 167 1.76 -17.58 5.06
C ILE A 167 0.65 -16.83 4.30
N VAL A 168 -0.55 -17.39 4.17
CA VAL A 168 -1.69 -16.73 3.54
C VAL A 168 -2.12 -15.50 4.35
N PRO A 169 -2.32 -15.56 5.68
CA PRO A 169 -2.54 -14.38 6.51
C PRO A 169 -1.50 -13.28 6.33
N GLN A 170 -0.21 -13.64 6.30
CA GLN A 170 0.86 -12.68 6.17
C GLN A 170 0.89 -12.03 4.78
N ALA A 171 0.78 -12.82 3.72
CA ALA A 171 0.70 -12.31 2.35
C ALA A 171 -0.55 -11.44 2.14
N SER A 172 -1.70 -11.90 2.60
CA SER A 172 -2.97 -11.19 2.53
C SER A 172 -2.92 -9.85 3.28
N ALA A 173 -2.29 -9.80 4.45
CA ALA A 173 -2.13 -8.57 5.23
C ALA A 173 -1.26 -7.53 4.52
N VAL A 174 -0.21 -7.94 3.82
CA VAL A 174 0.74 -7.03 3.13
C VAL A 174 0.02 -6.20 2.07
N TRP A 175 -0.88 -6.81 1.29
CA TRP A 175 -1.59 -6.13 0.19
C TRP A 175 -3.06 -5.87 0.46
N SER A 176 -3.54 -6.13 1.69
CA SER A 176 -4.96 -6.02 2.05
C SER A 176 -5.87 -6.84 1.10
N ALA A 177 -5.33 -7.93 0.55
CA ALA A 177 -5.96 -8.74 -0.50
C ALA A 177 -6.76 -9.92 0.06
N ASP A 178 -7.76 -10.38 -0.69
CA ASP A 178 -8.54 -11.58 -0.33
C ASP A 178 -7.62 -12.79 -0.12
N PRO A 179 -7.65 -13.47 1.05
CA PRO A 179 -6.86 -14.67 1.30
C PRO A 179 -6.99 -15.76 0.23
N ARG A 180 -8.17 -15.87 -0.41
CA ARG A 180 -8.41 -16.84 -1.48
C ARG A 180 -7.67 -16.51 -2.77
N GLN A 181 -7.46 -15.22 -3.04
CA GLN A 181 -6.69 -14.78 -4.21
C GLN A 181 -5.19 -15.11 -4.05
N MET A 182 -4.72 -15.35 -2.82
CA MET A 182 -3.34 -15.76 -2.58
C MET A 182 -3.00 -17.12 -3.24
N TRP A 183 -3.99 -17.97 -3.53
CA TRP A 183 -3.76 -19.23 -4.24
C TRP A 183 -3.29 -19.01 -5.68
N THR A 184 -3.80 -18.00 -6.36
CA THR A 184 -3.41 -17.63 -7.73
C THR A 184 -2.32 -16.57 -7.79
N PHE A 185 -1.88 -16.07 -6.61
CA PHE A 185 -0.84 -15.06 -6.49
C PHE A 185 0.50 -15.58 -7.02
N PRO A 186 1.31 -14.80 -7.75
CA PRO A 186 2.61 -15.26 -8.24
C PRO A 186 3.58 -15.55 -7.08
N ALA A 187 4.00 -16.82 -6.92
CA ALA A 187 4.88 -17.24 -5.82
C ALA A 187 6.21 -16.48 -5.81
N ARG A 188 6.80 -16.24 -7.00
CA ARG A 188 8.04 -15.49 -7.15
C ARG A 188 7.92 -14.05 -6.69
N PHE A 189 6.82 -13.37 -7.04
CA PHE A 189 6.56 -11.99 -6.63
C PHE A 189 6.48 -11.85 -5.10
N LEU A 190 5.83 -12.82 -4.44
CA LEU A 190 5.81 -12.90 -2.97
C LEU A 190 7.22 -13.13 -2.40
N ALA A 191 7.98 -14.06 -2.98
CA ALA A 191 9.33 -14.39 -2.53
C ALA A 191 10.29 -13.19 -2.69
N GLU A 192 10.22 -12.46 -3.82
CA GLU A 192 10.97 -11.23 -4.07
C GLU A 192 10.63 -10.16 -3.02
N PHE A 193 9.35 -9.94 -2.77
CA PHE A 193 8.91 -9.01 -1.74
C PHE A 193 9.46 -9.39 -0.36
N PHE A 194 9.35 -10.65 0.04
CA PHE A 194 9.82 -11.13 1.34
C PHE A 194 11.34 -11.02 1.48
N ASP A 195 12.10 -11.28 0.42
CA ASP A 195 13.55 -11.14 0.42
C ASP A 195 13.97 -9.68 0.56
N HIS A 196 13.39 -8.79 -0.24
CA HIS A 196 13.63 -7.35 -0.18
C HIS A 196 13.34 -6.76 1.21
N HIS A 197 12.27 -7.24 1.85
CA HIS A 197 11.89 -6.78 3.20
C HIS A 197 12.59 -7.53 4.35
N GLY A 198 13.59 -8.39 4.02
CA GLY A 198 14.34 -9.16 5.01
C GLY A 198 13.49 -10.17 5.79
N MET A 199 12.34 -10.57 5.23
CA MET A 199 11.40 -11.49 5.89
C MET A 199 11.82 -12.96 5.74
N LEU A 200 12.68 -13.28 4.78
CA LEU A 200 13.24 -14.62 4.58
C LEU A 200 14.40 -14.96 5.54
N GLY A 201 14.72 -14.09 6.49
CA GLY A 201 15.81 -14.27 7.43
C GLY A 201 15.53 -13.72 8.83
N LEU A 202 16.39 -14.13 9.79
CA LEU A 202 16.34 -13.58 11.14
C LEU A 202 17.33 -12.43 11.37
N ARG A 203 18.31 -12.28 10.49
CA ARG A 203 19.36 -11.24 10.57
C ARG A 203 19.22 -10.27 9.40
N GLY A 204 19.72 -9.03 9.61
CA GLY A 204 19.74 -8.01 8.57
C GLY A 204 18.34 -7.53 8.17
N ARG A 205 17.40 -7.48 9.09
CA ARG A 205 16.07 -6.91 8.85
C ARG A 205 16.16 -5.40 8.70
N PRO A 206 15.36 -4.77 7.80
CA PRO A 206 15.29 -3.32 7.67
C PRO A 206 14.88 -2.66 8.99
N ARG A 207 15.33 -1.44 9.21
CA ARG A 207 14.87 -0.61 10.33
C ARG A 207 13.64 0.16 9.90
N TRP A 208 12.54 -0.11 10.58
CA TRP A 208 11.28 0.54 10.28
C TRP A 208 11.18 1.90 10.93
N ARG A 209 10.51 2.81 10.25
CA ARG A 209 10.38 4.23 10.59
C ARG A 209 8.97 4.71 10.31
N VAL A 210 8.57 5.77 10.99
CA VAL A 210 7.35 6.55 10.74
C VAL A 210 7.70 8.02 10.60
N ILE A 211 6.85 8.78 9.93
CA ILE A 211 6.98 10.23 9.87
C ILE A 211 6.65 10.81 11.25
N ALA A 212 7.54 11.61 11.83
CA ALA A 212 7.30 12.29 13.09
C ALA A 212 6.11 13.25 12.97
N GLY A 213 5.08 13.04 13.81
CA GLY A 213 3.85 13.82 13.77
C GLY A 213 2.89 13.47 12.63
N GLY A 214 3.05 12.27 12.03
CA GLY A 214 2.15 11.72 11.01
C GLY A 214 2.54 12.05 9.57
N SER A 215 2.05 11.23 8.64
CA SER A 215 2.40 11.30 7.21
C SER A 215 2.00 12.62 6.55
N ARG A 216 1.00 13.32 7.06
CA ARG A 216 0.60 14.63 6.57
C ARG A 216 1.74 15.64 6.58
N ARG A 217 2.70 15.52 7.52
CA ARG A 217 3.84 16.44 7.62
C ARG A 217 4.68 16.49 6.34
N TYR A 218 4.94 15.33 5.73
CA TYR A 218 5.69 15.36 4.47
C TYR A 218 4.84 15.88 3.31
N VAL A 219 3.53 15.61 3.30
CA VAL A 219 2.63 16.15 2.28
C VAL A 219 2.61 17.67 2.33
N ASP A 220 2.41 18.25 3.53
CA ASP A 220 2.37 19.70 3.72
C ASP A 220 3.70 20.38 3.30
N ALA A 221 4.86 19.77 3.65
CA ALA A 221 6.16 20.26 3.23
C ALA A 221 6.36 20.15 1.70
N LEU A 222 5.92 19.04 1.10
CA LEU A 222 6.05 18.77 -0.33
C LEU A 222 5.26 19.77 -1.19
N ILE A 223 4.02 20.08 -0.78
CA ILE A 223 3.13 20.95 -1.54
C ILE A 223 3.36 22.46 -1.29
N ALA A 224 4.05 22.83 -0.22
CA ALA A 224 4.21 24.24 0.17
C ALA A 224 4.64 25.18 -0.98
N PRO A 225 5.54 24.80 -1.91
CA PRO A 225 5.96 25.68 -3.01
C PRO A 225 4.92 25.88 -4.12
N PHE A 226 3.88 25.04 -4.21
CA PHE A 226 2.88 25.04 -5.29
C PHE A 226 1.44 24.77 -4.78
N ALA A 227 1.17 25.06 -3.51
CA ALA A 227 -0.14 24.77 -2.88
C ALA A 227 -1.31 25.48 -3.59
N ASP A 228 -1.08 26.66 -4.12
CA ASP A 228 -2.03 27.46 -4.90
C ASP A 228 -2.40 26.85 -6.26
N ARG A 229 -1.59 25.89 -6.74
CA ARG A 229 -1.80 25.17 -8.01
C ARG A 229 -2.55 23.86 -7.83
N ILE A 230 -2.94 23.50 -6.61
CA ILE A 230 -3.70 22.30 -6.30
C ILE A 230 -5.19 22.63 -6.18
N ARG A 231 -5.99 22.05 -7.06
CA ARG A 231 -7.45 22.21 -7.08
C ARG A 231 -8.10 21.00 -6.40
N LEU A 232 -8.43 21.15 -5.13
CA LEU A 232 -9.16 20.15 -4.36
C LEU A 232 -10.64 20.13 -4.74
N ARG A 233 -11.34 19.02 -4.49
CA ARG A 233 -12.75 18.78 -4.86
C ARG A 233 -13.03 19.07 -6.34
N THR A 234 -12.03 18.80 -7.19
CA THR A 234 -12.10 19.06 -8.61
C THR A 234 -11.81 17.74 -9.37
N PRO A 235 -12.76 16.78 -9.35
CA PRO A 235 -12.61 15.55 -10.11
C PRO A 235 -12.57 15.87 -11.60
N VAL A 236 -11.69 15.17 -12.32
CA VAL A 236 -11.64 15.19 -13.78
C VAL A 236 -12.62 14.17 -14.32
N ASP A 237 -13.41 14.53 -15.29
CA ASP A 237 -14.34 13.62 -15.97
C ASP A 237 -13.71 12.99 -17.21
N THR A 238 -13.00 13.77 -18.05
CA THR A 238 -12.40 13.24 -19.27
C THR A 238 -11.06 13.89 -19.58
N VAL A 239 -10.23 13.12 -20.28
CA VAL A 239 -8.98 13.54 -20.91
C VAL A 239 -9.02 13.15 -22.39
N THR A 240 -8.95 14.14 -23.27
CA THR A 240 -8.96 13.97 -24.73
C THR A 240 -7.62 14.45 -25.30
N ARG A 241 -6.99 13.69 -26.17
CA ARG A 241 -5.65 13.96 -26.68
C ARG A 241 -5.69 14.39 -28.12
N GLY A 242 -5.30 15.63 -28.39
CA GLY A 242 -5.07 16.18 -29.74
C GLY A 242 -3.74 15.75 -30.37
N ALA A 243 -3.36 16.42 -31.46
CA ALA A 243 -2.06 16.23 -32.10
C ALA A 243 -0.92 16.86 -31.26
N ASP A 244 -1.16 18.08 -30.75
CA ASP A 244 -0.15 18.91 -30.10
C ASP A 244 -0.59 19.39 -28.70
N GLU A 245 -1.73 18.92 -28.20
CA GLU A 245 -2.31 19.35 -26.93
C GLU A 245 -3.14 18.25 -26.28
N VAL A 246 -3.40 18.42 -24.97
CA VAL A 246 -4.33 17.60 -24.21
C VAL A 246 -5.43 18.49 -23.63
N LEU A 247 -6.66 18.05 -23.76
CA LEU A 247 -7.82 18.67 -23.13
C LEU A 247 -8.19 17.89 -21.86
N VAL A 248 -8.17 18.57 -20.72
CA VAL A 248 -8.60 18.02 -19.43
C VAL A 248 -9.89 18.70 -19.04
N ARG A 249 -10.96 17.93 -18.83
CA ARG A 249 -12.28 18.44 -18.44
C ARG A 249 -12.57 18.12 -16.99
N PRO A 250 -12.54 19.10 -16.10
CA PRO A 250 -13.05 18.94 -14.74
C PRO A 250 -14.57 18.71 -14.76
N ARG A 251 -15.07 17.99 -13.76
CA ARG A 251 -16.52 17.76 -13.60
C ARG A 251 -17.27 19.05 -13.41
N GLY A 252 -18.24 19.29 -14.28
CA GLY A 252 -19.07 20.50 -14.26
C GLY A 252 -18.36 21.78 -14.74
N GLY A 253 -17.15 21.65 -15.31
CA GLY A 253 -16.37 22.75 -15.88
C GLY A 253 -16.09 22.59 -17.36
N ASP A 254 -15.50 23.64 -17.96
CA ASP A 254 -15.03 23.62 -19.33
C ASP A 254 -13.72 22.85 -19.46
N ALA A 255 -13.45 22.34 -20.68
CA ALA A 255 -12.20 21.69 -20.98
C ALA A 255 -11.05 22.71 -21.02
N GLU A 256 -9.97 22.40 -20.32
CA GLU A 256 -8.76 23.22 -20.24
C GLU A 256 -7.65 22.58 -21.07
N ARG A 257 -6.83 23.41 -21.73
CA ARG A 257 -5.73 22.98 -22.61
C ARG A 257 -4.42 22.89 -21.84
N PHE A 258 -3.69 21.79 -22.08
CA PHE A 258 -2.37 21.54 -21.53
C PHE A 258 -1.46 20.96 -22.62
N ASP A 259 -0.14 21.14 -22.46
CA ASP A 259 0.85 20.53 -23.35
C ASP A 259 1.06 19.05 -22.99
N GLU A 260 1.00 18.70 -21.70
CA GLU A 260 1.19 17.35 -21.21
C GLU A 260 0.17 17.04 -20.08
N VAL A 261 -0.19 15.77 -19.93
CA VAL A 261 -0.97 15.28 -18.81
C VAL A 261 -0.27 14.12 -18.09
N VAL A 262 -0.27 14.16 -16.78
CA VAL A 262 0.17 13.05 -15.92
C VAL A 262 -1.04 12.48 -15.19
N LEU A 263 -1.42 11.25 -15.54
CA LEU A 263 -2.46 10.51 -14.83
C LEU A 263 -1.83 9.80 -13.63
N ALA A 264 -1.97 10.41 -12.45
CA ALA A 264 -1.42 9.95 -11.18
C ALA A 264 -2.49 9.34 -10.26
N THR A 265 -3.54 8.80 -10.86
CA THR A 265 -4.64 8.05 -10.24
C THR A 265 -4.34 6.55 -10.23
N HIS A 266 -5.29 5.71 -9.82
CA HIS A 266 -5.23 4.26 -10.04
C HIS A 266 -5.27 3.96 -11.55
N SER A 267 -4.74 2.78 -11.97
CA SER A 267 -4.68 2.44 -13.40
C SER A 267 -6.05 2.30 -14.04
N ASP A 268 -7.03 1.75 -13.35
CA ASP A 268 -8.43 1.65 -13.79
C ASP A 268 -9.09 3.02 -13.91
N GLN A 269 -8.84 3.93 -12.97
CA GLN A 269 -9.30 5.32 -13.03
C GLN A 269 -8.62 6.06 -14.19
N ALA A 270 -7.30 5.91 -14.34
CA ALA A 270 -6.58 6.51 -15.47
C ALA A 270 -7.15 6.06 -16.82
N LEU A 271 -7.47 4.77 -16.96
CA LEU A 271 -8.11 4.23 -18.15
C LEU A 271 -9.51 4.82 -18.37
N ALA A 272 -10.29 4.95 -17.31
CA ALA A 272 -11.66 5.49 -17.40
C ALA A 272 -11.69 6.98 -17.80
N LEU A 273 -10.65 7.75 -17.49
CA LEU A 273 -10.54 9.16 -17.86
C LEU A 273 -10.23 9.36 -19.34
N LEU A 274 -9.58 8.39 -20.01
CA LEU A 274 -9.17 8.51 -21.41
C LEU A 274 -10.31 8.19 -22.36
N GLU A 275 -10.86 9.20 -23.04
CA GLU A 275 -11.92 8.99 -24.05
C GLU A 275 -11.39 8.19 -25.26
N ASP A 276 -10.13 8.39 -25.62
CA ASP A 276 -9.48 7.88 -26.82
C ASP A 276 -8.37 6.86 -26.50
N ALA A 277 -8.53 6.10 -25.39
CA ALA A 277 -7.55 5.10 -25.00
C ALA A 277 -7.22 4.13 -26.15
N SER A 278 -5.93 3.93 -26.40
CA SER A 278 -5.45 2.97 -27.39
C SER A 278 -5.66 1.52 -26.92
N PRO A 279 -5.62 0.53 -27.82
CA PRO A 279 -5.66 -0.89 -27.44
C PRO A 279 -4.56 -1.28 -26.45
N ARG A 280 -3.35 -0.70 -26.58
CA ARG A 280 -2.22 -0.96 -25.65
C ARG A 280 -2.48 -0.40 -24.27
N GLU A 281 -2.98 0.83 -24.17
CA GLU A 281 -3.33 1.43 -22.87
C GLU A 281 -4.44 0.63 -22.19
N ARG A 282 -5.47 0.20 -22.92
CA ARG A 282 -6.55 -0.65 -22.39
C ARG A 282 -5.99 -1.96 -21.84
N GLU A 283 -5.15 -2.63 -22.62
CA GLU A 283 -4.53 -3.90 -22.22
C GLU A 283 -3.69 -3.75 -20.94
N VAL A 284 -2.83 -2.73 -20.88
CA VAL A 284 -1.89 -2.54 -19.77
C VAL A 284 -2.60 -2.05 -18.51
N LEU A 285 -3.44 -1.02 -18.62
CA LEU A 285 -4.07 -0.38 -17.46
C LEU A 285 -5.18 -1.25 -16.85
N ALA A 286 -5.95 -1.97 -17.68
CA ALA A 286 -7.00 -2.87 -17.21
C ALA A 286 -6.46 -4.18 -16.57
N ALA A 287 -5.19 -4.52 -16.79
CA ALA A 287 -4.59 -5.73 -16.22
C ALA A 287 -4.37 -5.66 -14.72
N ILE A 288 -4.47 -4.48 -14.11
CA ILE A 288 -4.26 -4.25 -12.68
C ILE A 288 -5.61 -3.92 -12.03
N PRO A 289 -6.33 -4.92 -11.49
CA PRO A 289 -7.59 -4.68 -10.81
C PRO A 289 -7.38 -4.10 -9.42
N TYR A 290 -8.42 -3.48 -8.86
CA TYR A 290 -8.40 -2.90 -7.52
C TYR A 290 -9.46 -3.54 -6.63
N GLN A 291 -9.15 -3.58 -5.33
CA GLN A 291 -10.06 -4.03 -4.28
C GLN A 291 -10.27 -2.90 -3.29
N GLU A 292 -11.52 -2.57 -3.03
CA GLU A 292 -11.88 -1.63 -1.97
C GLU A 292 -11.73 -2.27 -0.59
N ASN A 293 -11.20 -1.49 0.34
CA ASN A 293 -11.02 -1.86 1.74
C ASN A 293 -11.52 -0.71 2.63
N GLU A 294 -12.45 -1.02 3.51
CA GLU A 294 -12.88 -0.07 4.53
C GLU A 294 -11.88 -0.08 5.70
N ALA A 295 -11.31 1.07 6.00
CA ALA A 295 -10.45 1.31 7.14
C ALA A 295 -11.21 2.08 8.22
N VAL A 296 -11.19 1.61 9.45
CA VAL A 296 -11.84 2.27 10.57
C VAL A 296 -10.80 2.62 11.63
N LEU A 297 -10.65 3.92 11.90
CA LEU A 297 -9.90 4.42 13.05
C LEU A 297 -10.81 4.35 14.30
N HIS A 298 -10.36 3.70 15.34
CA HIS A 298 -11.15 3.45 16.56
C HIS A 298 -10.28 3.23 17.81
N THR A 299 -10.92 3.13 18.97
CA THR A 299 -10.26 2.82 20.27
C THR A 299 -10.74 1.49 20.87
N ASP A 300 -11.33 0.61 20.10
CA ASP A 300 -11.83 -0.68 20.58
C ASP A 300 -10.73 -1.75 20.61
N THR A 301 -10.18 -2.01 21.78
CA THR A 301 -9.12 -3.00 21.99
C THR A 301 -9.57 -4.45 21.85
N ARG A 302 -10.89 -4.73 21.74
CA ARG A 302 -11.41 -6.07 21.43
C ARG A 302 -11.00 -6.54 20.04
N MET A 303 -10.59 -5.59 19.18
CA MET A 303 -10.00 -5.85 17.86
C MET A 303 -8.52 -6.24 17.90
N LEU A 304 -7.92 -6.33 19.07
CA LEU A 304 -6.58 -6.90 19.29
C LEU A 304 -6.70 -8.33 19.86
N PRO A 305 -5.66 -9.17 19.74
CA PRO A 305 -5.67 -10.50 20.34
C PRO A 305 -6.04 -10.46 21.84
N ARG A 306 -6.74 -11.47 22.34
CA ARG A 306 -7.16 -11.52 23.76
C ARG A 306 -5.98 -11.45 24.71
N ARG A 307 -4.87 -12.10 24.37
CA ARG A 307 -3.66 -12.09 25.19
C ARG A 307 -2.76 -10.94 24.81
N ARG A 308 -2.56 -9.98 25.70
CA ARG A 308 -1.70 -8.81 25.46
C ARG A 308 -0.29 -9.18 24.95
N ARG A 309 0.25 -10.33 25.32
CA ARG A 309 1.55 -10.81 24.84
C ARG A 309 1.55 -11.16 23.35
N ALA A 310 0.38 -11.39 22.74
CA ALA A 310 0.22 -11.58 21.30
C ALA A 310 -0.01 -10.28 20.54
N TRP A 311 -0.21 -9.15 21.20
CA TRP A 311 -0.40 -7.87 20.53
C TRP A 311 0.82 -7.50 19.70
N ALA A 312 0.59 -7.21 18.46
CA ALA A 312 1.60 -6.82 17.48
C ALA A 312 1.24 -5.48 16.85
N SER A 313 2.12 -4.96 16.04
CA SER A 313 1.85 -3.77 15.21
C SER A 313 0.76 -4.05 14.18
N TRP A 314 0.78 -5.25 13.59
CA TRP A 314 -0.23 -5.77 12.67
C TRP A 314 -0.86 -7.02 13.27
N ASN A 315 -2.16 -7.01 13.45
CA ASN A 315 -2.91 -8.11 14.08
C ASN A 315 -3.93 -8.65 13.06
N TYR A 316 -3.63 -9.79 12.46
CA TYR A 316 -4.48 -10.44 11.49
C TYR A 316 -5.57 -11.27 12.18
N HIS A 317 -6.80 -11.15 11.69
CA HIS A 317 -7.94 -11.93 12.17
C HIS A 317 -8.23 -13.07 11.20
N LEU A 318 -8.12 -14.31 11.67
CA LEU A 318 -8.58 -15.46 10.92
C LEU A 318 -10.09 -15.36 10.73
N GLN A 319 -10.53 -15.51 9.50
CA GLN A 319 -11.95 -15.62 9.18
C GLN A 319 -12.47 -16.97 9.68
N PRO A 320 -13.71 -17.07 10.18
CA PRO A 320 -14.32 -18.35 10.48
C PRO A 320 -14.30 -19.24 9.22
N GLU A 321 -14.00 -20.53 9.39
CA GLU A 321 -14.18 -21.52 8.33
C GLU A 321 -15.65 -21.53 7.93
N GLY A 322 -15.96 -21.22 6.66
CA GLY A 322 -17.34 -21.30 6.18
C GLY A 322 -17.99 -19.98 5.77
N LEU A 323 -17.24 -18.99 5.30
CA LEU A 323 -17.88 -17.95 4.49
C LEU A 323 -18.60 -18.64 3.31
N ALA A 324 -19.88 -18.32 3.13
CA ALA A 324 -20.69 -18.91 2.06
C ALA A 324 -19.95 -18.83 0.71
N PRO A 325 -20.03 -19.87 -0.15
CA PRO A 325 -19.43 -19.80 -1.48
C PRO A 325 -19.91 -18.54 -2.20
N GLY A 326 -18.95 -17.77 -2.72
CA GLY A 326 -19.25 -16.51 -3.44
C GLY A 326 -19.22 -15.24 -2.58
N THR A 327 -19.12 -15.31 -1.24
CA THR A 327 -18.87 -14.13 -0.42
C THR A 327 -17.43 -13.67 -0.62
N PRO A 328 -17.16 -12.42 -1.06
CA PRO A 328 -15.81 -11.93 -1.19
C PRO A 328 -15.09 -12.00 0.16
N GLY A 329 -13.99 -12.77 0.23
CA GLY A 329 -13.10 -12.73 1.38
C GLY A 329 -12.33 -11.42 1.34
N ARG A 330 -12.18 -10.79 2.50
CA ARG A 330 -11.32 -9.58 2.62
C ARG A 330 -10.31 -9.82 3.72
N ALA A 331 -9.07 -9.34 3.52
CA ALA A 331 -8.10 -9.34 4.60
C ALA A 331 -8.65 -8.51 5.76
N THR A 332 -8.64 -9.08 6.96
CA THR A 332 -9.01 -8.38 8.20
C THR A 332 -7.79 -8.21 9.06
N VAL A 333 -7.34 -6.97 9.19
CA VAL A 333 -6.14 -6.62 9.94
C VAL A 333 -6.45 -5.44 10.84
N THR A 334 -5.99 -5.50 12.09
CA THR A 334 -5.98 -4.36 13.00
C THR A 334 -4.55 -3.88 13.20
N TYR A 335 -4.28 -2.67 12.75
CA TYR A 335 -3.03 -1.95 13.01
C TYR A 335 -3.10 -1.30 14.40
N HIS A 336 -2.11 -1.59 15.24
CA HIS A 336 -2.00 -1.01 16.57
C HIS A 336 -1.14 0.25 16.50
N MET A 337 -1.78 1.40 16.44
CA MET A 337 -1.11 2.66 16.09
C MET A 337 -0.16 3.16 17.18
N ASN A 338 -0.48 2.89 18.46
CA ASN A 338 0.42 3.24 19.57
C ASN A 338 1.79 2.55 19.43
N ARG A 339 1.84 1.32 18.87
CA ARG A 339 3.11 0.64 18.56
C ARG A 339 3.77 1.14 17.29
N LEU A 340 2.98 1.36 16.24
CA LEU A 340 3.50 1.78 14.94
C LEU A 340 4.07 3.19 14.96
N GLN A 341 3.32 4.14 15.54
CA GLN A 341 3.70 5.55 15.62
C GLN A 341 4.28 5.98 16.95
N SER A 342 4.58 5.02 17.86
CA SER A 342 5.12 5.30 19.22
C SER A 342 4.26 6.32 20.00
N LEU A 343 2.93 6.30 19.80
CA LEU A 343 2.03 7.24 20.44
C LEU A 343 1.99 7.02 21.94
N ARG A 344 2.30 8.07 22.70
CA ARG A 344 2.14 8.10 24.15
C ARG A 344 0.74 8.63 24.47
N ALA A 345 -0.24 7.74 24.46
CA ALA A 345 -1.63 8.08 24.67
C ALA A 345 -2.25 7.23 25.78
N GLU A 346 -3.21 7.81 26.51
CA GLU A 346 -3.99 7.07 27.52
C GLU A 346 -4.85 5.96 26.88
N ARG A 347 -5.21 6.13 25.60
CA ARG A 347 -6.03 5.19 24.84
C ARG A 347 -5.20 4.46 23.81
N GLU A 348 -5.61 3.22 23.49
CA GLU A 348 -5.07 2.48 22.37
C GLU A 348 -5.82 2.87 21.10
N PHE A 349 -5.09 3.39 20.11
CA PHE A 349 -5.62 3.68 18.78
C PHE A 349 -5.38 2.50 17.86
N CYS A 350 -6.42 2.12 17.15
CA CYS A 350 -6.41 1.02 16.20
C CYS A 350 -6.96 1.50 14.85
N VAL A 351 -6.39 1.00 13.76
CA VAL A 351 -6.99 1.07 12.43
C VAL A 351 -7.30 -0.34 11.98
N THR A 352 -8.58 -0.66 11.82
CA THR A 352 -9.00 -2.01 11.41
C THR A 352 -9.55 -2.00 9.99
N LEU A 353 -9.08 -2.94 9.18
CA LEU A 353 -9.56 -3.15 7.82
C LEU A 353 -10.68 -4.20 7.78
N ASN A 354 -11.75 -3.88 7.06
CA ASN A 354 -12.81 -4.80 6.62
C ASN A 354 -13.50 -5.60 7.74
N ARG A 355 -13.69 -4.99 8.91
CA ARG A 355 -14.37 -5.63 10.05
C ARG A 355 -15.14 -4.62 10.90
N THR A 356 -15.76 -3.65 10.26
CA THR A 356 -16.46 -2.52 10.91
C THR A 356 -17.56 -2.96 11.84
N GLU A 357 -18.30 -4.01 11.46
CA GLU A 357 -19.42 -4.56 12.22
C GLU A 357 -19.04 -5.16 13.58
N ALA A 358 -17.76 -5.53 13.75
CA ALA A 358 -17.26 -6.06 15.02
C ALA A 358 -16.77 -4.97 15.99
N ILE A 359 -16.61 -3.73 15.51
CA ILE A 359 -16.15 -2.59 16.32
C ILE A 359 -17.34 -1.96 17.03
N ASP A 360 -17.18 -1.66 18.31
CA ASP A 360 -18.17 -0.89 19.07
C ASP A 360 -18.40 0.48 18.39
N PRO A 361 -19.62 0.78 17.91
CA PRO A 361 -19.91 2.04 17.26
C PRO A 361 -19.53 3.29 18.08
N ALA A 362 -19.61 3.21 19.43
CA ALA A 362 -19.25 4.30 20.33
C ALA A 362 -17.73 4.56 20.39
N ARG A 363 -16.92 3.64 19.86
CA ARG A 363 -15.45 3.73 19.83
C ARG A 363 -14.91 4.06 18.44
N VAL A 364 -15.77 4.19 17.43
CA VAL A 364 -15.40 4.58 16.08
C VAL A 364 -15.09 6.08 16.03
N ILE A 365 -13.95 6.44 15.49
CA ILE A 365 -13.53 7.83 15.28
C ILE A 365 -13.78 8.25 13.84
N ARG A 366 -13.31 7.41 12.88
CA ARG A 366 -13.42 7.72 11.45
C ARG A 366 -13.51 6.45 10.62
N LYS A 367 -14.35 6.46 9.58
CA LYS A 367 -14.38 5.44 8.52
C LYS A 367 -13.83 6.04 7.24
N ILE A 368 -13.03 5.27 6.50
CA ILE A 368 -12.33 5.69 5.29
C ILE A 368 -12.36 4.51 4.31
N SER A 369 -12.66 4.77 3.04
CA SER A 369 -12.52 3.77 1.99
C SER A 369 -11.19 3.98 1.26
N TYR A 370 -10.40 2.90 1.13
CA TYR A 370 -9.20 2.83 0.33
C TYR A 370 -9.32 1.75 -0.72
N ALA A 371 -8.75 1.97 -1.90
CA ALA A 371 -8.64 0.93 -2.90
C ALA A 371 -7.16 0.53 -3.09
N HIS A 372 -6.92 -0.78 -3.09
CA HIS A 372 -5.57 -1.33 -3.25
C HIS A 372 -5.47 -2.19 -4.51
N PRO A 373 -4.33 -2.13 -5.24
CA PRO A 373 -4.14 -2.97 -6.40
C PRO A 373 -4.06 -4.44 -6.00
N VAL A 374 -4.67 -5.30 -6.82
CA VAL A 374 -4.62 -6.75 -6.68
C VAL A 374 -3.59 -7.31 -7.67
N TYR A 375 -2.59 -8.00 -7.15
CA TYR A 375 -1.48 -8.51 -7.96
C TYR A 375 -1.82 -9.87 -8.55
N THR A 376 -2.06 -9.86 -9.85
CA THR A 376 -2.23 -11.05 -10.68
C THR A 376 -1.01 -11.25 -11.57
N GLU A 377 -0.87 -12.44 -12.17
CA GLU A 377 0.20 -12.67 -13.14
C GLU A 377 0.13 -11.69 -14.33
N ALA A 378 -1.09 -11.39 -14.81
CA ALA A 378 -1.31 -10.41 -15.87
C ALA A 378 -0.89 -9.01 -15.44
N GLY A 379 -1.25 -8.59 -14.21
CA GLY A 379 -0.86 -7.30 -13.64
C GLY A 379 0.66 -7.15 -13.50
N VAL A 380 1.34 -8.17 -12.98
CA VAL A 380 2.81 -8.17 -12.85
C VAL A 380 3.50 -8.10 -14.23
N ARG A 381 2.94 -8.76 -15.25
CA ARG A 381 3.45 -8.61 -16.63
C ARG A 381 3.20 -7.19 -17.17
N ALA A 382 2.04 -6.62 -16.91
CA ALA A 382 1.69 -5.27 -17.35
C ALA A 382 2.61 -4.19 -16.76
N GLN A 383 3.08 -4.34 -15.52
CA GLN A 383 4.04 -3.41 -14.89
C GLN A 383 5.32 -3.22 -15.71
N ARG A 384 5.76 -4.23 -16.45
CA ARG A 384 6.97 -4.18 -17.30
C ARG A 384 6.74 -3.40 -18.58
N ARG A 385 5.50 -3.07 -18.90
CA ARG A 385 5.07 -2.40 -20.13
C ARG A 385 4.79 -0.91 -19.95
N PHE A 386 5.33 -0.32 -18.90
CA PHE A 386 5.22 1.12 -18.65
C PHE A 386 5.65 1.95 -19.86
N ASP A 387 6.77 1.58 -20.50
CA ASP A 387 7.34 2.31 -21.64
C ASP A 387 6.50 2.16 -22.94
N ASP A 388 5.62 1.16 -23.01
CA ASP A 388 4.73 0.97 -24.15
C ASP A 388 3.64 2.04 -24.24
N ILE A 389 3.30 2.68 -23.10
CA ILE A 389 2.16 3.60 -23.01
C ILE A 389 2.51 4.98 -22.47
N SER A 390 3.47 5.11 -21.56
CA SER A 390 3.82 6.38 -20.93
C SER A 390 4.70 7.24 -21.85
N GLY A 391 4.35 8.52 -22.03
CA GLY A 391 5.01 9.46 -22.92
C GLY A 391 4.48 9.44 -24.36
N TRP A 392 3.38 8.71 -24.62
CA TRP A 392 2.72 8.69 -25.91
C TRP A 392 1.52 9.63 -25.92
N ARG A 393 1.37 10.43 -27.01
CA ARG A 393 0.30 11.44 -27.15
C ARG A 393 0.19 12.34 -25.92
N HIS A 394 1.33 12.91 -25.49
CA HIS A 394 1.35 13.88 -24.37
C HIS A 394 0.81 13.35 -23.05
N THR A 395 0.85 12.02 -22.83
CA THR A 395 0.23 11.38 -21.67
C THR A 395 1.22 10.50 -20.94
N HIS A 396 1.31 10.71 -19.63
CA HIS A 396 2.16 9.95 -18.71
C HIS A 396 1.33 9.29 -17.62
N PHE A 397 1.80 8.14 -17.13
CA PHE A 397 1.14 7.39 -16.07
C PHE A 397 2.06 7.28 -14.85
N SER A 398 1.62 7.76 -13.71
CA SER A 398 2.38 7.70 -12.46
C SER A 398 1.55 7.04 -11.36
N GLY A 399 2.14 6.09 -10.62
CA GLY A 399 1.43 5.40 -9.56
C GLY A 399 2.24 4.29 -8.91
N ALA A 400 1.91 3.96 -7.67
CA ALA A 400 2.54 2.88 -6.93
C ALA A 400 2.29 1.49 -7.55
N TYR A 401 1.26 1.35 -8.36
CA TYR A 401 0.90 0.11 -9.06
C TYR A 401 1.94 -0.35 -10.09
N TRP A 402 2.90 0.50 -10.47
CA TRP A 402 4.05 0.13 -11.29
C TRP A 402 5.14 -0.67 -10.55
N GLY A 403 4.92 -0.95 -9.26
CA GLY A 403 5.77 -1.76 -8.40
C GLY A 403 4.95 -2.62 -7.45
N TRP A 404 5.35 -2.72 -6.20
CA TRP A 404 4.63 -3.49 -5.17
C TRP A 404 3.46 -2.74 -4.51
N GLY A 405 3.16 -1.50 -4.92
CA GLY A 405 2.05 -0.71 -4.40
C GLY A 405 2.39 0.14 -3.19
N PHE A 406 3.66 0.36 -2.90
CA PHE A 406 4.11 1.14 -1.74
C PHE A 406 4.53 2.56 -2.12
N HIS A 407 4.73 3.42 -1.13
CA HIS A 407 5.12 4.83 -1.33
C HIS A 407 6.39 4.97 -2.16
N GLU A 408 7.39 4.14 -1.93
CA GLU A 408 8.62 4.13 -2.76
C GLU A 408 8.32 3.90 -4.24
N ASP A 409 7.39 2.99 -4.55
CA ASP A 409 7.01 2.73 -5.94
C ASP A 409 6.33 3.94 -6.57
N GLY A 410 5.51 4.65 -5.79
CA GLY A 410 4.90 5.90 -6.20
C GLY A 410 5.94 6.98 -6.50
N VAL A 411 6.91 7.17 -5.61
CA VAL A 411 8.02 8.13 -5.79
C VAL A 411 8.88 7.74 -6.99
N ARG A 412 9.25 6.47 -7.11
CA ARG A 412 10.04 5.96 -8.24
C ARG A 412 9.34 6.17 -9.58
N SER A 413 8.04 5.92 -9.62
CA SER A 413 7.21 6.19 -10.79
C SER A 413 7.17 7.67 -11.16
N ALA A 414 7.06 8.55 -10.16
CA ALA A 414 7.08 9.99 -10.35
C ALA A 414 8.42 10.50 -10.91
N LEU A 415 9.53 10.02 -10.37
CA LEU A 415 10.88 10.33 -10.87
C LEU A 415 11.03 9.95 -12.35
N ARG A 416 10.56 8.75 -12.72
CA ARG A 416 10.59 8.26 -14.10
C ARG A 416 9.77 9.13 -15.06
N VAL A 417 8.61 9.60 -14.63
CA VAL A 417 7.77 10.51 -15.41
C VAL A 417 8.43 11.89 -15.54
N ALA A 418 8.91 12.44 -14.44
CA ALA A 418 9.56 13.75 -14.42
C ALA A 418 10.82 13.79 -15.31
N GLU A 419 11.63 12.72 -15.30
CA GLU A 419 12.79 12.57 -16.18
C GLU A 419 12.40 12.58 -17.66
N ARG A 420 11.30 11.93 -18.03
CA ARG A 420 10.79 11.92 -19.42
C ARG A 420 10.32 13.29 -19.87
N ILE A 421 9.74 14.09 -18.99
CA ILE A 421 9.30 15.46 -19.27
C ILE A 421 10.51 16.43 -19.29
N GLY A 422 11.69 15.97 -18.88
CA GLY A 422 12.94 16.76 -18.92
C GLY A 422 13.35 17.39 -17.60
N ALA A 423 12.68 17.07 -16.48
CA ALA A 423 13.18 17.42 -15.16
C ALA A 423 14.31 16.45 -14.75
N ARG A 424 15.41 17.00 -14.22
CA ARG A 424 16.44 16.18 -13.56
C ARG A 424 16.17 16.21 -12.06
N PRO A 425 16.10 15.02 -11.40
CA PRO A 425 15.91 14.93 -9.95
C PRO A 425 17.07 15.52 -9.14
#